data_a9d3c31e4e60dc6eecb7f868ca7d33a9
#
_entry.id   a9d3c31e4e60dc6eecb7f868ca7d33a9
#
_cell.length_a   1.000
_cell.length_b   1.000
_cell.length_c   1.000
_cell.angle_alpha   90.00
_cell.angle_beta   90.00
_cell.angle_gamma   90.00
#
_symmetry.space_group_name_H-M   'P 1'
#
loop_
_entity.id
_entity.type
_entity.pdbx_description
1 polymer ?
#
loop_
_entity_poly.entity_id
_entity_poly.type
_entity_poly.pdbx_seq_one_letter_code
_entity_poly.pdbx_strand_id
1 'polypeptide(L)'
;MNVKYFQFGILFFLFYYPVYSQKDTSKKQVIDIISSFKPVIRNTSKVNFSATYLSSDSSKYLAPYNIPSLNLFFVYKPISLQPLALNMDSVLDLGIRNFLKIGYGNLSNPFAKANFNFGNGINSLINLSANYFSSKGSIKNQDYSQFKANLNGSYFSASNEIFGKLGLNLQDNYFYGYDHSVLNYSKQDVLQRFDEIQGLVGVKNKVVNDLGINYSPFLQVTLFNNYLKLKENSFKFVVPVEKSLGETYSVKLSVKTDINSYSSKNSIEDIHFNNTIFQLTPEFIYNNKLLTVHGGLSPSWDNGQFLLLPNFYGQVKINDLPLKLQFGYTGQLISNSYRNLSLNNPYLIPFTRQQNTKEKDLFFGIKSFSGSHISYSVKFSYLHYNNLPLYINDTINDNKSFLISSESEINNLQFKADISYVISDQFALTSSMTYNGFSDLKDNQKPWGTIPFEFINSFRWQATNKFIFKSDFKFFTGAPFLLKYNIDKSISNGADLSMGAEYSINKKFSAWIDINNIFNNKYERWHNYQVYGINILGGFIVKF
;
A
#
# COMPACT_ATOMS: atom_id res chain seq x y z
N MET A 1 -6.87 28.47 -34.73
CA MET A 1 -5.94 29.38 -34.00
C MET A 1 -6.12 29.11 -32.50
N ASN A 2 -5.27 28.26 -31.99
CA ASN A 2 -4.67 28.07 -30.67
C ASN A 2 -5.44 28.49 -29.39
N VAL A 3 -5.99 27.47 -28.71
CA VAL A 3 -6.47 27.54 -27.33
C VAL A 3 -5.70 26.52 -26.44
N LYS A 4 -4.42 26.31 -26.66
CA LYS A 4 -3.61 25.32 -25.91
C LYS A 4 -2.66 25.88 -24.84
N TYR A 5 -2.66 27.18 -24.59
CA TYR A 5 -1.69 27.80 -23.66
C TYR A 5 -2.31 28.51 -22.45
N PHE A 6 -3.62 28.35 -22.20
CA PHE A 6 -4.30 29.10 -21.12
C PHE A 6 -4.50 28.33 -19.81
N GLN A 7 -4.19 27.04 -19.77
CA GLN A 7 -4.42 26.23 -18.54
C GLN A 7 -3.18 26.02 -17.65
N PHE A 8 -1.98 26.39 -18.10
CA PHE A 8 -0.76 26.26 -17.27
C PHE A 8 -0.41 27.52 -16.47
N GLY A 9 -1.07 28.65 -16.74
CA GLY A 9 -0.79 29.94 -16.10
C GLY A 9 -1.46 30.13 -14.72
N ILE A 10 -2.48 29.37 -14.39
CA ILE A 10 -3.27 29.61 -13.15
C ILE A 10 -2.62 28.97 -11.92
N LEU A 11 -1.81 27.93 -12.08
CA LEU A 11 -1.15 27.29 -10.94
C LEU A 11 0.09 28.05 -10.43
N PHE A 12 0.63 28.96 -11.24
CA PHE A 12 1.82 29.74 -10.86
C PHE A 12 1.49 31.09 -10.20
N PHE A 13 0.22 31.54 -10.25
CA PHE A 13 -0.20 32.83 -9.69
C PHE A 13 -0.61 32.78 -8.21
N LEU A 14 -0.68 31.61 -7.59
CA LEU A 14 -1.05 31.46 -6.18
C LEU A 14 0.12 31.62 -5.19
N PHE A 15 1.34 31.84 -5.68
CA PHE A 15 2.53 31.98 -4.83
C PHE A 15 3.18 33.37 -4.82
N TYR A 16 2.54 34.39 -5.43
CA TYR A 16 3.08 35.74 -5.43
C TYR A 16 2.26 36.68 -4.53
N TYR A 17 2.29 36.44 -3.22
CA TYR A 17 2.02 37.50 -2.26
C TYR A 17 3.32 37.97 -1.64
N PRO A 18 3.70 39.26 -1.76
CA PRO A 18 4.84 39.80 -1.05
C PRO A 18 4.54 39.79 0.45
N VAL A 19 5.27 38.99 1.19
CA VAL A 19 5.27 39.05 2.66
C VAL A 19 5.99 40.35 3.03
N TYR A 20 5.22 41.36 3.44
CA TYR A 20 5.78 42.54 4.11
C TYR A 20 6.28 42.11 5.47
N SER A 21 7.59 42.00 5.62
CA SER A 21 8.26 41.84 6.91
C SER A 21 7.98 43.09 7.76
N GLN A 22 7.20 42.93 8.82
CA GLN A 22 7.09 43.94 9.85
C GLN A 22 8.45 44.08 10.54
N LYS A 23 9.02 45.26 10.47
CA LYS A 23 10.21 45.68 11.23
C LYS A 23 9.85 45.66 12.70
N ASP A 24 10.34 44.67 13.42
CA ASP A 24 10.20 44.60 14.87
C ASP A 24 11.09 45.68 15.54
N THR A 25 10.45 46.74 16.03
CA THR A 25 11.08 47.77 16.86
C THR A 25 10.91 47.46 18.34
N SER A 26 11.36 46.30 18.76
CA SER A 26 11.47 46.01 20.19
C SER A 26 12.81 46.57 20.71
N LYS A 27 12.74 47.66 21.45
CA LYS A 27 13.85 48.17 22.25
C LYS A 27 14.23 47.09 23.27
N LYS A 28 15.44 46.53 23.12
CA LYS A 28 16.04 45.71 24.16
C LYS A 28 16.25 46.58 25.40
N GLN A 29 15.38 46.44 26.43
CA GLN A 29 15.72 46.82 27.78
C GLN A 29 16.57 45.70 28.39
N VAL A 30 17.84 45.99 28.58
CA VAL A 30 18.72 45.13 29.36
C VAL A 30 18.43 45.47 30.85
N ILE A 31 17.84 44.53 31.53
CA ILE A 31 17.68 44.59 33.01
C ILE A 31 18.82 43.77 33.58
N ASP A 32 19.85 44.43 34.07
CA ASP A 32 20.89 43.81 34.89
C ASP A 32 20.32 43.46 36.25
N ILE A 33 20.00 42.20 36.48
CA ILE A 33 19.63 41.68 37.79
C ILE A 33 20.92 41.22 38.47
N ILE A 34 21.49 42.08 39.29
CA ILE A 34 22.56 41.73 40.23
C ILE A 34 21.89 41.15 41.48
N SER A 35 21.70 39.84 41.52
CA SER A 35 21.32 39.16 42.75
C SER A 35 22.58 38.62 43.43
N SER A 36 22.97 39.25 44.55
CA SER A 36 23.97 38.70 45.45
C SER A 36 23.36 37.53 46.21
N PHE A 37 23.69 36.31 45.80
CA PHE A 37 23.30 35.11 46.53
C PHE A 37 24.14 34.99 47.79
N LYS A 38 23.52 35.19 48.96
CA LYS A 38 24.09 34.83 50.25
C LYS A 38 23.59 33.44 50.63
N PRO A 39 24.44 32.41 50.67
CA PRO A 39 24.02 31.09 51.10
C PRO A 39 23.77 31.10 52.63
N VAL A 40 22.53 30.88 53.03
CA VAL A 40 22.19 30.61 54.42
C VAL A 40 22.03 29.12 54.59
N ILE A 41 22.94 28.50 55.34
CA ILE A 41 22.83 27.08 55.68
C ILE A 41 21.71 26.94 56.71
N ARG A 42 20.57 26.41 56.31
CA ARG A 42 19.54 25.93 57.22
C ARG A 42 19.79 24.46 57.51
N ASN A 43 19.88 24.13 58.80
CA ASN A 43 19.85 22.75 59.25
C ASN A 43 18.49 22.14 58.87
N THR A 44 18.49 21.32 57.82
CA THR A 44 17.34 20.51 57.48
C THR A 44 17.46 19.17 58.17
N SER A 45 16.50 18.87 59.06
CA SER A 45 16.31 17.52 59.57
C SER A 45 16.05 16.56 58.42
N LYS A 46 16.78 15.45 58.42
CA LYS A 46 16.67 14.37 57.42
C LYS A 46 15.27 13.75 57.52
N VAL A 47 14.37 14.11 56.63
CA VAL A 47 13.07 13.42 56.49
C VAL A 47 13.37 12.13 55.73
N ASN A 48 13.25 11.00 56.38
CA ASN A 48 13.29 9.69 55.73
C ASN A 48 11.98 9.51 54.95
N PHE A 49 12.02 9.76 53.67
CA PHE A 49 10.97 9.27 52.76
C PHE A 49 11.30 7.83 52.42
N SER A 50 10.52 6.89 52.90
CA SER A 50 10.40 5.59 52.29
C SER A 50 9.68 5.82 50.95
N ALA A 51 10.43 5.85 49.87
CA ALA A 51 9.86 5.86 48.54
C ALA A 51 9.14 4.53 48.31
N THR A 52 7.84 4.53 48.49
CA THR A 52 6.99 3.53 47.86
C THR A 52 7.09 3.79 46.37
N TYR A 53 7.68 2.88 45.64
CA TYR A 53 7.70 2.88 44.17
C TYR A 53 6.22 2.86 43.72
N LEU A 54 5.69 4.02 43.37
CA LEU A 54 4.63 4.06 42.38
C LEU A 54 5.28 3.60 41.10
N SER A 55 4.97 2.39 40.68
CA SER A 55 5.26 1.94 39.34
C SER A 55 4.54 2.88 38.38
N SER A 56 5.22 3.92 37.94
CA SER A 56 4.77 4.66 36.77
C SER A 56 4.96 3.73 35.60
N ASP A 57 3.90 3.01 35.29
CA ASP A 57 3.77 2.28 34.04
C ASP A 57 3.59 3.31 32.91
N SER A 58 4.61 4.12 32.72
CA SER A 58 4.82 4.96 31.56
C SER A 58 5.95 4.38 30.71
N SER A 59 6.00 3.07 30.57
CA SER A 59 6.71 2.48 29.46
C SER A 59 5.92 2.81 28.19
N LYS A 60 6.06 4.05 27.72
CA LYS A 60 5.96 4.30 26.29
C LYS A 60 7.00 3.39 25.66
N TYR A 61 6.55 2.24 25.22
CA TYR A 61 7.33 1.38 24.34
C TYR A 61 7.54 2.22 23.07
N LEU A 62 8.62 2.97 23.04
CA LEU A 62 9.23 3.38 21.80
C LEU A 62 9.72 2.07 21.20
N ALA A 63 8.81 1.35 20.52
CA ALA A 63 9.25 0.37 19.56
C ALA A 63 10.30 1.09 18.71
N PRO A 64 11.54 0.59 18.63
CA PRO A 64 12.50 1.19 17.74
C PRO A 64 11.85 1.12 16.36
N TYR A 65 11.39 2.25 15.88
CA TYR A 65 10.82 2.40 14.55
C TYR A 65 12.02 2.38 13.62
N ASN A 66 12.63 1.20 13.55
CA ASN A 66 13.59 0.88 12.53
C ASN A 66 12.77 0.72 11.27
N ILE A 67 12.48 1.85 10.62
CA ILE A 67 12.02 1.82 9.25
C ILE A 67 13.19 1.18 8.52
N PRO A 68 13.08 -0.10 8.09
CA PRO A 68 14.08 -0.63 7.20
C PRO A 68 14.16 0.39 6.08
N SER A 69 15.35 0.65 5.57
CA SER A 69 15.58 1.47 4.38
C SER A 69 15.04 0.72 3.15
N LEU A 70 13.82 0.23 3.27
CA LEU A 70 13.00 -0.23 2.17
C LEU A 70 12.90 0.95 1.22
N ASN A 71 13.27 0.69 0.00
CA ASN A 71 12.93 1.54 -1.12
C ASN A 71 11.43 1.80 -1.02
N LEU A 72 11.01 2.84 -0.31
CA LEU A 72 9.63 3.25 -0.07
C LEU A 72 9.00 3.84 -1.33
N PHE A 73 9.64 3.63 -2.46
CA PHE A 73 8.99 3.76 -3.73
C PHE A 73 8.12 2.53 -3.88
N PHE A 74 6.85 2.68 -3.56
CA PHE A 74 5.86 1.67 -3.83
C PHE A 74 5.97 1.30 -5.30
N VAL A 75 6.29 0.04 -5.57
CA VAL A 75 5.96 -0.54 -6.87
C VAL A 75 4.47 -0.24 -7.06
N TYR A 76 4.13 0.49 -8.11
CA TYR A 76 2.74 0.70 -8.49
C TYR A 76 2.12 -0.68 -8.70
N LYS A 77 1.51 -1.20 -7.66
CA LYS A 77 0.43 -2.15 -7.80
C LYS A 77 -0.78 -1.28 -7.95
N PRO A 78 -1.43 -1.25 -9.13
CA PRO A 78 -2.73 -0.63 -9.22
C PRO A 78 -3.56 -1.28 -8.12
N ILE A 79 -3.97 -0.49 -7.13
CA ILE A 79 -4.90 -0.96 -6.11
C ILE A 79 -6.10 -1.40 -6.90
N SER A 80 -6.43 -2.69 -6.84
CA SER A 80 -7.67 -3.16 -7.42
C SER A 80 -8.76 -2.33 -6.80
N LEU A 81 -9.32 -1.42 -7.59
CA LEU A 81 -10.55 -0.75 -7.24
C LEU A 81 -11.61 -1.84 -7.23
N GLN A 82 -11.76 -2.46 -6.08
CA GLN A 82 -12.91 -3.28 -5.82
C GLN A 82 -14.10 -2.34 -5.90
N PRO A 83 -15.23 -2.73 -6.52
CA PRO A 83 -16.45 -1.90 -6.62
C PRO A 83 -17.08 -1.67 -5.24
N LEU A 84 -16.38 -1.93 -4.20
CA LEU A 84 -16.69 -1.77 -2.82
C LEU A 84 -16.19 -0.43 -2.34
N ALA A 85 -17.04 0.18 -1.54
CA ALA A 85 -16.63 1.16 -0.59
C ALA A 85 -15.25 0.82 -0.06
N LEU A 86 -14.32 1.70 -0.26
CA LEU A 86 -12.98 1.62 0.30
C LEU A 86 -13.12 1.09 1.72
N ASN A 87 -12.46 -0.02 2.03
CA ASN A 87 -12.30 -0.41 3.42
C ASN A 87 -11.48 0.70 4.08
N MET A 88 -12.19 1.71 4.62
CA MET A 88 -11.62 2.80 5.38
C MET A 88 -11.12 2.29 6.72
N ASP A 89 -10.16 1.40 6.67
CA ASP A 89 -9.41 0.99 7.83
C ASP A 89 -8.01 1.56 7.79
N SER A 90 -7.92 2.86 7.65
CA SER A 90 -6.81 3.60 8.21
C SER A 90 -6.96 3.67 9.74
N VAL A 91 -7.23 2.54 10.38
CA VAL A 91 -7.00 2.40 11.79
C VAL A 91 -5.49 2.33 11.92
N LEU A 92 -4.87 3.47 12.15
CA LEU A 92 -3.66 3.53 12.96
C LEU A 92 -4.07 2.97 14.32
N ASP A 93 -4.06 1.65 14.44
CA ASP A 93 -4.29 0.96 15.69
C ASP A 93 -3.03 1.18 16.54
N LEU A 94 -3.01 2.34 17.19
CA LEU A 94 -2.02 2.68 18.18
C LEU A 94 -2.42 1.99 19.49
N GLY A 95 -2.17 0.72 19.54
CA GLY A 95 -2.34 -0.09 20.74
C GLY A 95 -3.09 -1.40 20.48
N ILE A 96 -2.63 -2.39 21.18
CA ILE A 96 -3.20 -3.73 21.26
C ILE A 96 -4.61 -3.60 21.83
N ARG A 97 -5.62 -3.50 20.99
CA ARG A 97 -7.03 -3.45 21.41
C ARG A 97 -7.81 -4.59 20.81
N ASN A 98 -8.49 -5.30 21.66
CA ASN A 98 -9.45 -6.31 21.24
C ASN A 98 -10.77 -5.61 20.93
N PHE A 99 -11.34 -5.88 19.77
CA PHE A 99 -12.64 -5.32 19.42
C PHE A 99 -13.41 -6.20 18.45
N LEU A 100 -14.72 -6.01 18.48
CA LEU A 100 -15.67 -6.51 17.51
C LEU A 100 -16.46 -5.31 16.95
N LYS A 101 -16.36 -5.05 15.64
CA LYS A 101 -17.14 -4.04 14.92
C LYS A 101 -18.14 -4.75 14.05
N ILE A 102 -19.44 -4.49 14.24
CA ILE A 102 -20.53 -5.06 13.45
C ILE A 102 -21.43 -3.97 12.93
N GLY A 103 -22.05 -4.21 11.76
CA GLY A 103 -22.93 -3.24 11.15
C GLY A 103 -23.72 -3.81 10.00
N TYR A 104 -24.61 -2.98 9.48
CA TYR A 104 -25.45 -3.26 8.33
C TYR A 104 -25.70 -1.99 7.51
N GLY A 105 -25.94 -2.14 6.20
CA GLY A 105 -26.11 -1.00 5.31
C GLY A 105 -27.24 -1.17 4.30
N ASN A 106 -27.50 -0.06 3.54
CA ASN A 106 -28.60 0.07 2.61
C ASN A 106 -28.53 -0.84 1.37
N LEU A 107 -27.32 -1.33 1.01
CA LEU A 107 -27.12 -2.28 -0.11
C LEU A 107 -27.13 -3.72 0.36
N SER A 108 -27.92 -4.06 1.38
CA SER A 108 -27.90 -5.37 2.04
C SER A 108 -26.48 -5.77 2.46
N ASN A 109 -25.76 -4.86 3.10
CA ASN A 109 -24.35 -4.98 3.46
C ASN A 109 -24.19 -5.43 4.92
N PRO A 110 -24.16 -6.71 5.26
CA PRO A 110 -23.64 -7.16 6.53
C PRO A 110 -22.13 -6.88 6.57
N PHE A 111 -21.70 -6.30 7.68
CA PHE A 111 -20.31 -5.99 7.98
C PHE A 111 -19.93 -6.53 9.34
N ALA A 112 -18.82 -7.24 9.43
CA ALA A 112 -18.24 -7.68 10.68
C ALA A 112 -16.72 -7.62 10.62
N LYS A 113 -16.10 -7.00 11.62
CA LYS A 113 -14.65 -6.98 11.79
C LYS A 113 -14.30 -7.29 13.23
N ALA A 114 -13.35 -8.20 13.43
CA ALA A 114 -12.85 -8.56 14.74
C ALA A 114 -11.33 -8.47 14.76
N ASN A 115 -10.78 -8.04 15.89
CA ASN A 115 -9.35 -8.04 16.14
C ASN A 115 -9.08 -8.49 17.58
N PHE A 116 -8.17 -9.45 17.74
CA PHE A 116 -7.78 -10.02 19.02
C PHE A 116 -6.27 -10.07 19.10
N ASN A 117 -5.73 -9.61 20.21
CA ASN A 117 -4.31 -9.58 20.47
C ASN A 117 -4.02 -10.40 21.72
N PHE A 118 -3.05 -11.28 21.63
CA PHE A 118 -2.61 -12.17 22.70
C PHE A 118 -1.10 -12.06 22.86
N GLY A 119 -0.61 -12.44 24.03
CA GLY A 119 0.80 -12.41 24.36
C GLY A 119 1.13 -11.33 25.38
N ASN A 120 2.37 -11.33 25.86
CA ASN A 120 2.85 -10.40 26.88
C ASN A 120 3.57 -9.18 26.29
N GLY A 121 3.71 -9.09 24.95
CA GLY A 121 4.43 -8.02 24.26
C GLY A 121 5.97 -8.03 24.47
N ILE A 122 6.49 -8.91 25.32
CA ILE A 122 7.91 -9.05 25.64
C ILE A 122 8.51 -10.26 24.90
N ASN A 123 7.93 -11.43 25.12
CA ASN A 123 8.38 -12.69 24.54
C ASN A 123 7.53 -13.16 23.37
N SER A 124 6.27 -12.75 23.32
CA SER A 124 5.36 -13.15 22.26
C SER A 124 4.30 -12.09 22.01
N LEU A 125 3.93 -11.98 20.74
CA LEU A 125 2.82 -11.17 20.25
C LEU A 125 2.07 -12.00 19.22
N ILE A 126 0.76 -12.14 19.37
CA ILE A 126 -0.12 -12.83 18.42
C ILE A 126 -1.30 -11.91 18.14
N ASN A 127 -1.58 -11.67 16.89
CA ASN A 127 -2.73 -10.91 16.42
C ASN A 127 -3.58 -11.77 15.51
N LEU A 128 -4.86 -11.93 15.87
CA LEU A 128 -5.89 -12.54 15.04
C LEU A 128 -6.85 -11.46 14.58
N SER A 129 -7.00 -11.30 13.28
CA SER A 129 -7.97 -10.38 12.69
C SER A 129 -8.86 -11.10 11.69
N ALA A 130 -10.14 -10.78 11.69
CA ALA A 130 -11.11 -11.29 10.72
C ALA A 130 -11.99 -10.13 10.23
N ASN A 131 -12.33 -10.14 8.94
CA ASN A 131 -13.20 -9.15 8.33
C ASN A 131 -14.14 -9.85 7.34
N TYR A 132 -15.43 -9.57 7.45
CA TYR A 132 -16.45 -9.99 6.50
C TYR A 132 -17.23 -8.79 6.00
N PHE A 133 -17.44 -8.76 4.71
CA PHE A 133 -18.25 -7.75 4.05
C PHE A 133 -18.96 -8.36 2.85
N SER A 134 -20.22 -8.01 2.62
CA SER A 134 -20.89 -8.29 1.36
C SER A 134 -21.79 -7.13 0.94
N SER A 135 -22.13 -7.07 -0.34
CA SER A 135 -22.95 -6.01 -0.90
C SER A 135 -23.75 -6.50 -2.12
N LYS A 136 -24.92 -5.92 -2.31
CA LYS A 136 -25.76 -6.11 -3.51
C LYS A 136 -25.99 -4.77 -4.17
N GLY A 137 -25.59 -4.66 -5.44
CA GLY A 137 -25.82 -3.45 -6.22
C GLY A 137 -27.19 -3.38 -6.86
N SER A 138 -27.42 -2.28 -7.59
CA SER A 138 -28.66 -2.05 -8.35
C SER A 138 -28.69 -2.75 -9.72
N ILE A 139 -27.51 -3.11 -10.25
CA ILE A 139 -27.37 -3.84 -11.51
C ILE A 139 -27.52 -5.34 -11.21
N LYS A 140 -28.19 -6.07 -12.08
CA LYS A 140 -28.31 -7.53 -11.91
C LYS A 140 -26.94 -8.18 -11.85
N ASN A 141 -26.73 -9.10 -10.91
CA ASN A 141 -25.45 -9.77 -10.63
C ASN A 141 -24.32 -8.82 -10.17
N GLN A 142 -24.60 -7.58 -9.81
CA GLN A 142 -23.64 -6.68 -9.15
C GLN A 142 -23.56 -7.00 -7.66
N ASP A 143 -23.16 -8.22 -7.37
CA ASP A 143 -22.97 -8.70 -6.00
C ASP A 143 -21.48 -8.83 -5.69
N TYR A 144 -21.16 -8.77 -4.43
CA TYR A 144 -19.81 -9.00 -3.91
C TYR A 144 -19.86 -9.57 -2.51
N SER A 145 -18.94 -10.47 -2.19
CA SER A 145 -18.68 -10.84 -0.81
C SER A 145 -17.19 -11.11 -0.59
N GLN A 146 -16.71 -10.81 0.60
CA GLN A 146 -15.34 -11.10 1.00
C GLN A 146 -15.26 -11.46 2.47
N PHE A 147 -14.54 -12.54 2.75
CA PHE A 147 -14.09 -12.91 4.07
C PHE A 147 -12.56 -12.97 4.09
N LYS A 148 -11.95 -12.20 4.98
CA LYS A 148 -10.50 -12.23 5.22
C LYS A 148 -10.24 -12.56 6.67
N ALA A 149 -9.34 -13.50 6.93
CA ALA A 149 -8.82 -13.77 8.26
C ALA A 149 -7.29 -13.79 8.21
N ASN A 150 -6.63 -13.19 9.20
CA ASN A 150 -5.19 -13.19 9.33
C ASN A 150 -4.80 -13.52 10.76
N LEU A 151 -3.84 -14.41 10.91
CA LEU A 151 -3.14 -14.70 12.15
C LEU A 151 -1.69 -14.30 11.95
N ASN A 152 -1.22 -13.32 12.71
CA ASN A 152 0.17 -12.88 12.73
C ASN A 152 0.75 -13.21 14.09
N GLY A 153 1.98 -13.69 14.13
CA GLY A 153 2.65 -14.02 15.38
C GLY A 153 4.13 -13.66 15.34
N SER A 154 4.66 -13.19 16.46
CA SER A 154 6.08 -12.99 16.68
C SER A 154 6.47 -13.58 18.02
N TYR A 155 7.57 -14.31 18.03
CA TYR A 155 8.24 -14.78 19.22
C TYR A 155 9.62 -14.12 19.31
N PHE A 156 9.89 -13.48 20.44
CA PHE A 156 11.11 -12.74 20.71
C PHE A 156 12.02 -13.53 21.63
N SER A 157 13.14 -14.00 21.11
CA SER A 157 14.25 -14.48 21.93
C SER A 157 15.22 -13.33 22.27
N ALA A 158 16.30 -13.61 22.99
CA ALA A 158 17.32 -12.60 23.30
C ALA A 158 17.90 -11.96 22.03
N SER A 159 18.22 -12.74 21.02
CA SER A 159 18.93 -12.30 19.82
C SER A 159 18.06 -12.24 18.57
N ASN A 160 16.94 -12.95 18.53
CA ASN A 160 16.14 -13.13 17.33
C ASN A 160 14.66 -12.89 17.57
N GLU A 161 13.97 -12.52 16.50
CA GLU A 161 12.52 -12.60 16.36
C GLU A 161 12.16 -13.64 15.31
N ILE A 162 11.36 -14.63 15.71
CA ILE A 162 10.71 -15.57 14.78
C ILE A 162 9.33 -15.03 14.55
N PHE A 163 8.97 -14.81 13.29
CA PHE A 163 7.65 -14.28 12.92
C PHE A 163 6.95 -15.17 11.92
N GLY A 164 5.63 -15.17 11.99
CA GLY A 164 4.81 -15.94 11.08
C GLY A 164 3.49 -15.25 10.78
N LYS A 165 2.92 -15.61 9.64
CA LYS A 165 1.60 -15.13 9.19
C LYS A 165 0.85 -16.27 8.53
N LEU A 166 -0.42 -16.45 8.89
CA LEU A 166 -1.38 -17.24 8.14
C LEU A 166 -2.50 -16.32 7.68
N GLY A 167 -2.86 -16.39 6.41
CA GLY A 167 -3.91 -15.59 5.79
C GLY A 167 -4.89 -16.47 5.05
N LEU A 168 -6.18 -16.16 5.19
CA LEU A 168 -7.27 -16.72 4.41
C LEU A 168 -8.02 -15.56 3.76
N ASN A 169 -8.28 -15.64 2.45
CA ASN A 169 -9.10 -14.68 1.71
C ASN A 169 -10.04 -15.45 0.80
N LEU A 170 -11.33 -15.32 1.06
CA LEU A 170 -12.42 -15.88 0.25
C LEU A 170 -13.18 -14.70 -0.36
N GLN A 171 -13.29 -14.66 -1.68
CA GLN A 171 -13.89 -13.51 -2.36
C GLN A 171 -14.76 -13.95 -3.52
N ASP A 172 -16.02 -13.51 -3.52
CA ASP A 172 -16.94 -13.67 -4.63
C ASP A 172 -17.09 -12.37 -5.40
N ASN A 173 -16.89 -12.42 -6.70
CA ASN A 173 -17.18 -11.40 -7.69
C ASN A 173 -18.11 -11.99 -8.75
N TYR A 174 -18.69 -11.15 -9.60
CA TYR A 174 -19.57 -11.61 -10.66
C TYR A 174 -19.29 -10.84 -11.93
N PHE A 175 -19.28 -11.52 -13.06
CA PHE A 175 -19.11 -10.93 -14.39
C PHE A 175 -20.40 -10.22 -14.82
N TYR A 176 -20.71 -9.05 -14.22
CA TYR A 176 -21.93 -8.29 -14.52
C TYR A 176 -21.76 -7.23 -15.63
N GLY A 177 -20.59 -7.15 -16.26
CA GLY A 177 -20.25 -6.14 -17.26
C GLY A 177 -20.76 -6.46 -18.68
N TYR A 178 -21.90 -7.15 -18.82
CA TYR A 178 -22.54 -7.45 -20.08
C TYR A 178 -23.75 -6.55 -20.36
N ASP A 179 -24.28 -6.57 -21.59
CA ASP A 179 -25.51 -5.84 -21.94
C ASP A 179 -26.76 -6.53 -21.36
N HIS A 180 -27.31 -5.97 -20.30
CA HIS A 180 -28.47 -6.48 -19.58
C HIS A 180 -29.80 -6.32 -20.35
N SER A 181 -29.84 -5.54 -21.44
CA SER A 181 -31.03 -5.40 -22.28
C SER A 181 -31.23 -6.60 -23.21
N VAL A 182 -30.13 -7.29 -23.56
CA VAL A 182 -30.12 -8.41 -24.50
C VAL A 182 -29.85 -9.73 -23.83
N LEU A 183 -28.97 -9.72 -22.81
CA LEU A 183 -28.41 -10.93 -22.17
C LEU A 183 -28.93 -11.10 -20.75
N ASN A 184 -29.22 -12.33 -20.39
CA ASN A 184 -29.76 -12.67 -19.09
C ASN A 184 -29.07 -13.93 -18.50
N TYR A 185 -27.97 -13.71 -17.74
CA TYR A 185 -27.24 -14.78 -17.09
C TYR A 185 -27.77 -15.09 -15.71
N SER A 186 -27.75 -16.38 -15.33
CA SER A 186 -27.93 -16.76 -13.93
C SER A 186 -26.74 -16.32 -13.08
N LYS A 187 -26.92 -16.23 -11.77
CA LYS A 187 -25.85 -15.82 -10.85
C LYS A 187 -24.67 -16.81 -10.87
N GLN A 188 -24.93 -18.10 -11.11
CA GLN A 188 -23.90 -19.14 -11.18
C GLN A 188 -23.05 -19.05 -12.44
N ASP A 189 -23.67 -18.67 -13.58
CA ASP A 189 -22.98 -18.56 -14.89
C ASP A 189 -21.93 -17.43 -14.89
N VAL A 190 -22.09 -16.45 -14.02
CA VAL A 190 -21.25 -15.26 -13.93
C VAL A 190 -20.44 -15.17 -12.63
N LEU A 191 -20.45 -16.23 -11.83
CA LEU A 191 -19.67 -16.28 -10.59
C LEU A 191 -18.16 -16.35 -10.88
N GLN A 192 -17.41 -15.50 -10.22
CA GLN A 192 -15.96 -15.56 -10.11
C GLN A 192 -15.58 -15.58 -8.62
N ARG A 193 -15.14 -16.72 -8.13
CA ARG A 193 -14.71 -16.92 -6.75
C ARG A 193 -13.21 -17.06 -6.68
N PHE A 194 -12.60 -16.41 -5.70
CA PHE A 194 -11.20 -16.57 -5.36
C PHE A 194 -11.07 -17.10 -3.94
N ASP A 195 -10.38 -18.24 -3.81
CA ASP A 195 -10.01 -18.82 -2.54
C ASP A 195 -8.49 -18.77 -2.41
N GLU A 196 -7.99 -18.09 -1.39
CA GLU A 196 -6.57 -17.93 -1.15
C GLU A 196 -6.20 -18.29 0.27
N ILE A 197 -5.19 -19.14 0.42
CA ILE A 197 -4.52 -19.43 1.68
C ILE A 197 -3.05 -19.02 1.54
N GLN A 198 -2.55 -18.24 2.48
CA GLN A 198 -1.16 -17.79 2.51
C GLN A 198 -0.53 -18.14 3.85
N GLY A 199 0.63 -18.79 3.82
CA GLY A 199 1.50 -19.02 4.97
C GLY A 199 2.83 -18.31 4.77
N LEU A 200 3.35 -17.67 5.83
CA LEU A 200 4.67 -17.07 5.85
C LEU A 200 5.33 -17.37 7.19
N VAL A 201 6.60 -17.74 7.15
CA VAL A 201 7.45 -17.87 8.34
C VAL A 201 8.81 -17.26 8.04
N GLY A 202 9.38 -16.57 9.03
CA GLY A 202 10.69 -15.97 8.90
C GLY A 202 11.36 -15.79 10.25
N VAL A 203 12.64 -15.46 10.18
CA VAL A 203 13.44 -15.12 11.35
C VAL A 203 14.26 -13.88 11.02
N LYS A 204 14.38 -12.97 11.97
CA LYS A 204 15.30 -11.82 11.86
C LYS A 204 16.06 -11.64 13.16
N ASN A 205 17.29 -11.19 13.06
CA ASN A 205 18.03 -10.83 14.25
C ASN A 205 17.56 -9.46 14.79
N LYS A 206 17.48 -9.35 16.11
CA LYS A 206 17.14 -8.11 16.84
C LYS A 206 18.39 -7.29 17.14
N VAL A 207 19.49 -7.96 17.35
CA VAL A 207 20.78 -7.38 17.69
C VAL A 207 21.80 -7.89 16.67
N VAL A 208 22.65 -7.01 16.20
CA VAL A 208 23.77 -7.39 15.33
C VAL A 208 24.63 -8.37 16.12
N ASN A 209 24.93 -9.51 15.54
CA ASN A 209 25.78 -10.51 16.18
C ASN A 209 27.26 -10.05 16.20
N ASP A 210 28.12 -10.78 16.94
CA ASP A 210 29.55 -10.45 17.07
C ASP A 210 30.28 -10.43 15.72
N LEU A 211 29.73 -11.06 14.69
CA LEU A 211 30.24 -11.05 13.32
C LEU A 211 29.81 -9.85 12.50
N GLY A 212 28.98 -8.95 13.05
CA GLY A 212 28.43 -7.79 12.35
C GLY A 212 27.39 -8.15 11.29
N ILE A 213 26.67 -9.28 11.44
CA ILE A 213 25.73 -9.78 10.44
C ILE A 213 24.29 -9.49 10.84
N ASN A 214 23.53 -8.86 9.93
CA ASN A 214 22.09 -8.72 9.95
C ASN A 214 21.44 -9.65 8.93
N TYR A 215 20.33 -10.29 9.30
CA TYR A 215 19.59 -11.17 8.40
C TYR A 215 18.09 -11.15 8.71
N SER A 216 17.28 -11.38 7.68
CA SER A 216 15.83 -11.52 7.83
C SER A 216 15.24 -12.47 6.78
N PRO A 217 15.68 -13.74 6.72
CA PRO A 217 15.13 -14.71 5.78
C PRO A 217 13.66 -15.01 6.08
N PHE A 218 12.89 -15.22 5.02
CA PHE A 218 11.52 -15.72 5.13
C PHE A 218 11.15 -16.62 3.96
N LEU A 219 10.19 -17.48 4.25
CA LEU A 219 9.52 -18.37 3.32
C LEU A 219 8.04 -18.02 3.29
N GLN A 220 7.46 -17.96 2.10
CA GLN A 220 6.02 -17.78 1.89
C GLN A 220 5.50 -18.81 0.91
N VAL A 221 4.38 -19.42 1.27
CA VAL A 221 3.60 -20.31 0.40
C VAL A 221 2.22 -19.69 0.21
N THR A 222 1.72 -19.69 -1.00
CA THR A 222 0.37 -19.21 -1.32
C THR A 222 -0.32 -20.24 -2.19
N LEU A 223 -1.50 -20.66 -1.77
CA LEU A 223 -2.41 -21.54 -2.50
C LEU A 223 -3.59 -20.71 -2.97
N PHE A 224 -3.82 -20.66 -4.26
CA PHE A 224 -4.87 -19.86 -4.87
C PHE A 224 -5.68 -20.68 -5.85
N ASN A 225 -7.01 -20.59 -5.73
CA ASN A 225 -7.95 -21.26 -6.63
C ASN A 225 -8.99 -20.24 -7.11
N ASN A 226 -9.56 -20.49 -8.28
CA ASN A 226 -10.73 -19.77 -8.74
C ASN A 226 -11.90 -20.72 -9.07
N TYR A 227 -13.09 -20.14 -9.28
CA TYR A 227 -14.30 -20.89 -9.64
C TYR A 227 -14.19 -21.56 -11.03
N LEU A 228 -13.40 -20.99 -11.92
CA LEU A 228 -13.15 -21.52 -13.28
C LEU A 228 -12.12 -22.67 -13.31
N LYS A 229 -11.95 -23.39 -12.20
CA LYS A 229 -11.07 -24.57 -12.06
C LYS A 229 -9.58 -24.28 -12.28
N LEU A 230 -9.16 -23.04 -12.05
CA LEU A 230 -7.75 -22.66 -12.05
C LEU A 230 -7.17 -22.85 -10.64
N LYS A 231 -5.94 -23.36 -10.59
CA LYS A 231 -5.12 -23.44 -9.38
C LYS A 231 -3.77 -22.81 -9.63
N GLU A 232 -3.31 -22.01 -8.71
CA GLU A 232 -1.96 -21.44 -8.71
C GLU A 232 -1.32 -21.61 -7.32
N ASN A 233 -0.21 -22.31 -7.29
CA ASN A 233 0.59 -22.50 -6.09
C ASN A 233 1.85 -21.68 -6.20
N SER A 234 2.12 -20.82 -5.23
CA SER A 234 3.30 -19.96 -5.21
C SER A 234 4.18 -20.28 -4.02
N PHE A 235 5.47 -20.40 -4.29
CA PHE A 235 6.53 -20.55 -3.30
C PHE A 235 7.52 -19.40 -3.47
N LYS A 236 7.70 -18.60 -2.41
CA LYS A 236 8.62 -17.48 -2.40
C LYS A 236 9.59 -17.61 -1.23
N PHE A 237 10.87 -17.57 -1.55
CA PHE A 237 11.94 -17.62 -0.58
C PHE A 237 12.84 -16.39 -0.75
N VAL A 238 13.11 -15.67 0.35
CA VAL A 238 13.93 -14.46 0.33
C VAL A 238 14.91 -14.51 1.50
N VAL A 239 16.19 -14.33 1.20
CA VAL A 239 17.27 -14.36 2.18
C VAL A 239 18.14 -13.11 2.02
N PRO A 240 17.80 -12.00 2.68
CA PRO A 240 18.68 -10.86 2.77
C PRO A 240 19.68 -11.08 3.92
N VAL A 241 20.95 -10.89 3.63
CA VAL A 241 22.04 -10.92 4.60
C VAL A 241 22.92 -9.71 4.37
N GLU A 242 23.19 -8.95 5.42
CA GLU A 242 24.05 -7.77 5.38
C GLU A 242 25.15 -7.91 6.44
N LYS A 243 26.38 -7.64 6.03
CA LYS A 243 27.55 -7.61 6.92
C LYS A 243 28.10 -6.19 6.96
N SER A 244 28.15 -5.62 8.15
CA SER A 244 28.81 -4.33 8.40
C SER A 244 30.34 -4.53 8.38
N LEU A 245 31.02 -3.64 7.69
CA LEU A 245 32.49 -3.55 7.58
C LEU A 245 32.94 -2.21 8.19
N GLY A 246 32.90 -2.14 9.52
CA GLY A 246 33.07 -0.89 10.26
C GLY A 246 31.79 -0.05 10.28
N GLU A 247 31.93 1.27 10.48
CA GLU A 247 30.79 2.18 10.64
C GLU A 247 30.25 2.72 9.31
N THR A 248 31.06 2.65 8.25
CA THR A 248 30.82 3.36 7.00
C THR A 248 30.43 2.43 5.84
N TYR A 249 30.90 1.20 5.88
CA TYR A 249 30.73 0.26 4.78
C TYR A 249 29.92 -0.97 5.21
N SER A 250 29.10 -1.48 4.31
CA SER A 250 28.43 -2.77 4.46
C SER A 250 28.41 -3.50 3.10
N VAL A 251 28.34 -4.80 3.16
CA VAL A 251 28.07 -5.67 2.01
C VAL A 251 26.78 -6.40 2.27
N LYS A 252 25.88 -6.37 1.32
CA LYS A 252 24.59 -7.07 1.39
C LYS A 252 24.47 -8.05 0.25
N LEU A 253 23.96 -9.23 0.56
CA LEU A 253 23.58 -10.24 -0.41
C LEU A 253 22.12 -10.61 -0.19
N SER A 254 21.29 -10.46 -1.22
CA SER A 254 19.92 -10.92 -1.19
C SER A 254 19.69 -12.00 -2.22
N VAL A 255 19.16 -13.14 -1.79
CA VAL A 255 18.71 -14.23 -2.65
C VAL A 255 17.19 -14.21 -2.65
N LYS A 256 16.56 -14.19 -3.83
CA LYS A 256 15.11 -14.25 -3.99
C LYS A 256 14.76 -15.34 -5.00
N THR A 257 13.86 -16.21 -4.60
CA THR A 257 13.26 -17.22 -5.47
C THR A 257 11.74 -17.06 -5.43
N ASP A 258 11.10 -17.05 -6.59
CA ASP A 258 9.64 -16.98 -6.74
C ASP A 258 9.23 -18.02 -7.77
N ILE A 259 8.56 -19.08 -7.31
CA ILE A 259 8.13 -20.22 -8.15
C ILE A 259 6.60 -20.26 -8.11
N ASN A 260 5.96 -20.15 -9.27
CA ASN A 260 4.53 -20.25 -9.42
C ASN A 260 4.20 -21.43 -10.31
N SER A 261 3.43 -22.37 -9.82
CA SER A 261 2.88 -23.48 -10.59
C SER A 261 1.42 -23.20 -10.90
N TYR A 262 1.12 -23.05 -12.16
CA TYR A 262 -0.19 -22.72 -12.71
C TYR A 262 -0.82 -23.94 -13.35
N SER A 263 -2.09 -24.16 -13.10
CA SER A 263 -2.89 -25.23 -13.69
C SER A 263 -4.31 -24.71 -13.94
N SER A 264 -4.81 -24.84 -15.14
CA SER A 264 -6.18 -24.47 -15.51
C SER A 264 -6.81 -25.59 -16.32
N LYS A 265 -7.98 -26.04 -15.90
CA LYS A 265 -8.78 -27.04 -16.61
C LYS A 265 -9.80 -26.33 -17.48
N ASN A 266 -9.55 -26.31 -18.79
CA ASN A 266 -10.51 -25.81 -19.77
C ASN A 266 -11.21 -27.01 -20.46
N SER A 267 -12.37 -26.75 -21.07
CA SER A 267 -13.14 -27.78 -21.81
C SER A 267 -12.38 -28.31 -23.04
N ILE A 268 -11.35 -27.60 -23.49
CA ILE A 268 -10.61 -27.91 -24.73
C ILE A 268 -9.25 -28.51 -24.41
N GLU A 269 -8.53 -27.99 -23.40
CA GLU A 269 -7.16 -28.41 -23.08
C GLU A 269 -6.83 -28.11 -21.61
N ASP A 270 -6.14 -29.04 -20.94
CA ASP A 270 -5.57 -28.82 -19.62
C ASP A 270 -4.24 -28.06 -19.75
N ILE A 271 -4.19 -26.84 -19.23
CA ILE A 271 -3.03 -25.97 -19.32
C ILE A 271 -2.22 -26.08 -18.01
N HIS A 272 -0.94 -26.40 -18.15
CA HIS A 272 0.00 -26.46 -17.04
C HIS A 272 1.29 -25.77 -17.43
N PHE A 273 1.76 -24.85 -16.58
CA PHE A 273 3.11 -24.30 -16.71
C PHE A 273 3.66 -23.85 -15.37
N ASN A 274 4.97 -23.80 -15.29
CA ASN A 274 5.68 -23.23 -14.14
C ASN A 274 6.30 -21.90 -14.55
N ASN A 275 6.28 -20.95 -13.64
CA ASN A 275 6.97 -19.67 -13.78
C ASN A 275 7.95 -19.51 -12.63
N THR A 276 9.23 -19.38 -12.95
CA THR A 276 10.31 -19.33 -11.97
C THR A 276 11.15 -18.07 -12.18
N ILE A 277 11.25 -17.27 -11.11
CA ILE A 277 12.18 -16.16 -11.02
C ILE A 277 13.20 -16.49 -9.93
N PHE A 278 14.46 -16.49 -10.30
CA PHE A 278 15.58 -16.52 -9.34
C PHE A 278 16.39 -15.25 -9.49
N GLN A 279 16.73 -14.61 -8.38
CA GLN A 279 17.48 -13.36 -8.36
C GLN A 279 18.51 -13.36 -7.24
N LEU A 280 19.73 -13.01 -7.59
CA LEU A 280 20.84 -12.80 -6.68
C LEU A 280 21.18 -11.30 -6.73
N THR A 281 21.22 -10.64 -5.57
CA THR A 281 21.49 -9.19 -5.51
C THR A 281 22.61 -8.91 -4.53
N PRO A 282 23.87 -8.96 -4.98
CA PRO A 282 25.00 -8.43 -4.22
C PRO A 282 24.99 -6.90 -4.28
N GLU A 283 25.16 -6.26 -3.13
CA GLU A 283 25.22 -4.82 -2.97
C GLU A 283 26.41 -4.44 -2.11
N PHE A 284 27.15 -3.42 -2.52
CA PHE A 284 28.07 -2.67 -1.68
C PHE A 284 27.40 -1.41 -1.21
N ILE A 285 27.45 -1.14 0.08
CA ILE A 285 26.79 0.00 0.72
C ILE A 285 27.85 0.89 1.34
N TYR A 286 27.82 2.15 0.94
CA TYR A 286 28.55 3.24 1.59
C TYR A 286 27.57 4.11 2.35
N ASN A 287 27.79 4.31 3.64
CA ASN A 287 26.90 5.07 4.50
C ASN A 287 27.71 5.99 5.42
N ASN A 288 27.50 7.29 5.27
CA ASN A 288 28.00 8.28 6.20
C ASN A 288 26.91 9.25 6.64
N LYS A 289 27.25 10.29 7.41
CA LYS A 289 26.26 11.25 7.94
C LYS A 289 25.45 11.98 6.85
N LEU A 290 26.01 12.15 5.65
CA LEU A 290 25.43 12.93 4.55
C LEU A 290 24.95 12.07 3.38
N LEU A 291 25.65 11.00 3.08
CA LEU A 291 25.47 10.23 1.86
C LEU A 291 25.31 8.74 2.19
N THR A 292 24.27 8.13 1.64
CA THR A 292 24.12 6.68 1.59
C THR A 292 24.02 6.27 0.13
N VAL A 293 24.89 5.35 -0.31
CA VAL A 293 24.88 4.81 -1.68
C VAL A 293 24.89 3.30 -1.63
N HIS A 294 24.03 2.70 -2.42
CA HIS A 294 23.97 1.26 -2.69
C HIS A 294 24.40 1.04 -4.14
N GLY A 295 25.40 0.23 -4.35
CA GLY A 295 25.91 -0.11 -5.67
C GLY A 295 25.96 -1.62 -5.85
N GLY A 296 25.35 -2.11 -6.93
CA GLY A 296 25.35 -3.52 -7.25
C GLY A 296 24.76 -3.81 -8.61
N LEU A 297 24.76 -5.07 -8.95
CA LEU A 297 24.06 -5.63 -10.10
C LEU A 297 23.24 -6.82 -9.60
N SER A 298 22.11 -7.07 -10.23
CA SER A 298 21.23 -8.17 -9.86
C SER A 298 21.18 -9.22 -10.98
N PRO A 299 22.12 -10.20 -11.01
CA PRO A 299 21.97 -11.40 -11.79
C PRO A 299 20.64 -12.04 -11.51
N SER A 300 19.87 -12.28 -12.54
CA SER A 300 18.50 -12.78 -12.44
C SER A 300 18.23 -13.80 -13.53
N TRP A 301 17.38 -14.77 -13.24
CA TRP A 301 16.94 -15.78 -14.18
C TRP A 301 15.42 -15.77 -14.24
N ASP A 302 14.89 -15.54 -15.43
CA ASP A 302 13.47 -15.60 -15.75
C ASP A 302 13.19 -16.85 -16.56
N ASN A 303 12.61 -17.86 -15.93
CA ASN A 303 12.35 -19.16 -16.59
C ASN A 303 13.62 -19.74 -17.27
N GLY A 304 14.77 -19.62 -16.61
CA GLY A 304 16.07 -20.08 -17.12
C GLY A 304 16.81 -19.08 -18.02
N GLN A 305 16.17 -18.00 -18.46
CA GLN A 305 16.84 -16.95 -19.22
C GLN A 305 17.60 -15.99 -18.28
N PHE A 306 18.89 -15.85 -18.51
CA PHE A 306 19.74 -14.97 -17.74
C PHE A 306 19.51 -13.50 -18.12
N LEU A 307 19.40 -12.66 -17.09
CA LEU A 307 19.27 -11.21 -17.19
C LEU A 307 20.17 -10.55 -16.15
N LEU A 308 20.85 -9.49 -16.53
CA LEU A 308 21.59 -8.66 -15.60
C LEU A 308 20.85 -7.34 -15.39
N LEU A 309 20.35 -7.11 -14.19
CA LEU A 309 19.57 -5.91 -13.85
C LEU A 309 20.44 -4.92 -13.07
N PRO A 310 20.30 -3.60 -13.34
CA PRO A 310 20.97 -2.58 -12.56
C PRO A 310 20.42 -2.54 -11.13
N ASN A 311 21.28 -2.24 -10.16
CA ASN A 311 20.91 -2.02 -8.77
C ASN A 311 21.80 -0.94 -8.15
N PHE A 312 21.61 0.29 -8.58
CA PHE A 312 22.33 1.45 -8.09
C PHE A 312 21.35 2.50 -7.60
N TYR A 313 21.45 2.89 -6.33
CA TYR A 313 20.63 3.96 -5.76
C TYR A 313 21.30 4.59 -4.56
N GLY A 314 20.87 5.82 -4.24
CA GLY A 314 21.43 6.53 -3.11
C GLY A 314 20.57 7.67 -2.63
N GLN A 315 20.99 8.22 -1.51
CA GLN A 315 20.38 9.40 -0.91
C GLN A 315 21.46 10.33 -0.35
N VAL A 316 21.24 11.63 -0.52
CA VAL A 316 22.07 12.69 0.05
C VAL A 316 21.23 13.49 1.03
N LYS A 317 21.68 13.62 2.27
CA LYS A 317 21.08 14.52 3.26
C LYS A 317 21.63 15.91 3.03
N ILE A 318 20.76 16.91 2.88
CA ILE A 318 21.19 18.31 2.82
C ILE A 318 21.44 18.81 4.24
N ASN A 319 22.61 19.41 4.46
CA ASN A 319 22.94 19.98 5.77
C ASN A 319 21.91 21.04 6.16
N ASP A 320 21.62 21.11 7.45
CA ASP A 320 20.71 22.08 8.08
C ASP A 320 19.25 22.04 7.61
N LEU A 321 18.91 21.13 6.69
CA LEU A 321 17.55 20.91 6.24
C LEU A 321 17.11 19.46 6.53
N PRO A 322 15.87 19.24 6.95
CA PRO A 322 15.32 17.88 7.09
C PRO A 322 14.98 17.26 5.72
N LEU A 323 15.87 17.42 4.76
CA LEU A 323 15.67 17.07 3.36
C LEU A 323 16.70 16.04 2.90
N LYS A 324 16.23 15.03 2.17
CA LYS A 324 17.06 14.05 1.48
C LYS A 324 16.74 14.03 -0.01
N LEU A 325 17.76 14.18 -0.82
CA LEU A 325 17.68 13.90 -2.25
C LEU A 325 17.88 12.41 -2.48
N GLN A 326 17.12 11.81 -3.35
CA GLN A 326 17.20 10.41 -3.72
C GLN A 326 17.41 10.28 -5.22
N PHE A 327 18.19 9.29 -5.62
CA PHE A 327 18.46 9.01 -7.03
C PHE A 327 18.76 7.53 -7.20
N GLY A 328 18.54 7.02 -8.39
CA GLY A 328 18.91 5.64 -8.67
C GLY A 328 18.56 5.16 -10.05
N TYR A 329 19.18 4.04 -10.41
CA TYR A 329 18.86 3.23 -11.57
C TYR A 329 18.77 1.78 -11.14
N THR A 330 17.54 1.27 -11.06
CA THR A 330 17.25 -0.06 -10.53
C THR A 330 16.47 -0.89 -11.54
N GLY A 331 16.61 -2.21 -11.46
CA GLY A 331 15.87 -3.14 -12.29
C GLY A 331 15.25 -4.25 -11.45
N GLN A 332 14.07 -4.71 -11.82
CA GLN A 332 13.41 -5.83 -11.18
C GLN A 332 12.59 -6.70 -12.15
N LEU A 333 12.38 -7.95 -11.74
CA LEU A 333 11.43 -8.86 -12.37
C LEU A 333 10.15 -8.91 -11.53
N ILE A 334 9.02 -8.70 -12.19
CA ILE A 334 7.69 -8.74 -11.59
C ILE A 334 6.99 -9.99 -12.12
N SER A 335 6.59 -10.87 -11.20
CA SER A 335 5.82 -12.07 -11.55
C SER A 335 4.37 -11.68 -11.88
N ASN A 336 3.97 -11.91 -13.14
CA ASN A 336 2.62 -11.69 -13.63
C ASN A 336 1.75 -12.94 -13.44
N SER A 337 1.75 -13.48 -12.21
CA SER A 337 0.91 -14.62 -11.88
C SER A 337 -0.58 -14.29 -12.04
N TYR A 338 -1.40 -15.30 -12.34
CA TYR A 338 -2.84 -15.09 -12.48
C TYR A 338 -3.44 -14.48 -11.22
N ARG A 339 -3.02 -14.98 -10.06
CA ARG A 339 -3.40 -14.40 -8.78
C ARG A 339 -3.10 -12.90 -8.70
N ASN A 340 -1.90 -12.47 -9.05
CA ASN A 340 -1.52 -11.06 -8.98
C ASN A 340 -2.34 -10.20 -9.95
N LEU A 341 -2.57 -10.71 -11.15
CA LEU A 341 -3.33 -10.01 -12.20
C LEU A 341 -4.83 -9.99 -11.90
N SER A 342 -5.41 -11.10 -11.38
CA SER A 342 -6.82 -11.18 -11.02
C SER A 342 -7.17 -10.38 -9.75
N LEU A 343 -6.24 -10.22 -8.83
CA LEU A 343 -6.41 -9.29 -7.69
C LEU A 343 -6.44 -7.82 -8.14
N ASN A 344 -5.81 -7.50 -9.26
CA ASN A 344 -5.90 -6.17 -9.88
C ASN A 344 -7.20 -6.00 -10.68
N ASN A 345 -7.54 -7.00 -11.50
CA ASN A 345 -8.81 -7.05 -12.23
C ASN A 345 -9.51 -8.38 -11.94
N PRO A 346 -10.51 -8.42 -11.05
CA PRO A 346 -11.21 -9.64 -10.68
C PRO A 346 -12.05 -10.26 -11.82
N TYR A 347 -12.20 -9.54 -12.92
CA TYR A 347 -12.94 -9.97 -14.11
C TYR A 347 -12.03 -10.58 -15.19
N LEU A 348 -10.76 -10.84 -14.84
CA LEU A 348 -9.80 -11.52 -15.69
C LEU A 348 -10.14 -13.02 -15.81
N ILE A 349 -10.18 -13.54 -17.03
CA ILE A 349 -10.29 -14.99 -17.25
C ILE A 349 -8.91 -15.66 -17.24
N PRO A 350 -8.84 -16.98 -17.03
CA PRO A 350 -7.60 -17.75 -17.14
C PRO A 350 -6.89 -17.54 -18.47
N PHE A 351 -5.58 -17.45 -18.45
CA PHE A 351 -4.75 -17.29 -19.64
C PHE A 351 -3.91 -18.55 -19.90
N THR A 352 -3.44 -18.70 -21.14
CA THR A 352 -2.71 -19.89 -21.58
C THR A 352 -1.20 -19.77 -21.44
N ARG A 353 -0.69 -18.56 -21.30
CA ARG A 353 0.75 -18.24 -21.22
C ARG A 353 1.00 -17.10 -20.26
N GLN A 354 2.13 -17.18 -19.57
CA GLN A 354 2.60 -16.14 -18.66
C GLN A 354 3.97 -15.63 -19.10
N GLN A 355 4.15 -14.31 -19.02
CA GLN A 355 5.43 -13.63 -19.18
C GLN A 355 5.62 -12.69 -18.00
N ASN A 356 6.81 -12.68 -17.43
CA ASN A 356 7.14 -11.75 -16.36
C ASN A 356 7.47 -10.38 -16.93
N THR A 357 7.09 -9.34 -16.18
CA THR A 357 7.48 -7.97 -16.54
C THR A 357 8.88 -7.70 -16.03
N LYS A 358 9.75 -7.24 -16.92
CA LYS A 358 11.03 -6.64 -16.59
C LYS A 358 10.85 -5.14 -16.51
N GLU A 359 11.14 -4.56 -15.37
CA GLU A 359 11.10 -3.11 -15.13
C GLU A 359 12.50 -2.57 -14.90
N LYS A 360 12.83 -1.44 -15.51
CA LYS A 360 13.98 -0.61 -15.17
C LYS A 360 13.49 0.77 -14.81
N ASP A 361 13.97 1.32 -13.71
CA ASP A 361 13.55 2.60 -13.14
C ASP A 361 14.76 3.51 -12.96
N LEU A 362 14.84 4.56 -13.78
CA LEU A 362 15.76 5.67 -13.56
C LEU A 362 15.00 6.77 -12.84
N PHE A 363 15.41 7.09 -11.63
CA PHE A 363 14.65 8.02 -10.81
C PHE A 363 15.50 9.07 -10.10
N PHE A 364 14.83 10.17 -9.83
CA PHE A 364 15.26 11.23 -8.92
C PHE A 364 14.10 11.60 -8.01
N GLY A 365 14.40 11.90 -6.74
CA GLY A 365 13.36 12.25 -5.78
C GLY A 365 13.85 13.12 -4.64
N ILE A 366 12.89 13.68 -3.95
CA ILE A 366 13.09 14.49 -2.74
C ILE A 366 12.24 13.89 -1.64
N LYS A 367 12.83 13.67 -0.48
CA LYS A 367 12.12 13.20 0.70
C LYS A 367 12.49 14.08 1.89
N SER A 368 11.47 14.45 2.67
CA SER A 368 11.66 15.26 3.85
C SER A 368 10.86 14.74 5.02
N PHE A 369 11.40 14.98 6.21
CA PHE A 369 10.72 14.82 7.49
C PHE A 369 10.89 16.13 8.26
N SER A 370 9.86 16.97 8.28
CA SER A 370 9.89 18.24 8.99
C SER A 370 9.27 18.07 10.37
N GLY A 371 10.13 18.06 11.39
CA GLY A 371 9.71 17.80 12.78
C GLY A 371 9.16 16.38 12.93
N SER A 372 8.28 16.20 13.94
CA SER A 372 7.63 14.90 14.24
C SER A 372 6.32 14.68 13.47
N HIS A 373 5.87 15.63 12.67
CA HIS A 373 4.49 15.65 12.18
C HIS A 373 4.35 15.58 10.67
N ILE A 374 5.25 16.18 9.89
CA ILE A 374 5.14 16.25 8.44
C ILE A 374 6.20 15.40 7.77
N SER A 375 5.77 14.55 6.87
CA SER A 375 6.64 13.90 5.90
C SER A 375 6.10 14.09 4.49
N TYR A 376 6.98 14.33 3.54
CA TYR A 376 6.62 14.36 2.14
C TYR A 376 7.70 13.71 1.28
N SER A 377 7.28 13.15 0.17
CA SER A 377 8.17 12.62 -0.85
C SER A 377 7.65 12.98 -2.24
N VAL A 378 8.57 13.32 -3.12
CA VAL A 378 8.30 13.54 -4.54
C VAL A 378 9.30 12.72 -5.32
N LYS A 379 8.83 11.96 -6.30
CA LYS A 379 9.66 11.11 -7.16
C LYS A 379 9.29 11.30 -8.61
N PHE A 380 10.30 11.51 -9.45
CA PHE A 380 10.24 11.45 -10.90
C PHE A 380 10.94 10.20 -11.35
N SER A 381 10.29 9.40 -12.19
CA SER A 381 10.82 8.15 -12.71
C SER A 381 10.66 8.08 -14.22
N TYR A 382 11.69 7.64 -14.88
CA TYR A 382 11.61 7.11 -16.25
C TYR A 382 11.67 5.59 -16.18
N LEU A 383 10.51 4.98 -16.35
CA LEU A 383 10.31 3.55 -16.26
C LEU A 383 10.31 2.94 -17.66
N HIS A 384 11.12 1.91 -17.85
CA HIS A 384 11.13 1.11 -19.06
C HIS A 384 10.67 -0.30 -18.72
N TYR A 385 9.59 -0.75 -19.38
CA TYR A 385 9.01 -2.06 -19.17
C TYR A 385 9.18 -2.95 -20.39
N ASN A 386 9.50 -4.24 -20.15
CA ASN A 386 9.29 -5.28 -21.13
C ASN A 386 8.23 -6.25 -20.61
N ASN A 387 7.33 -6.69 -21.48
CA ASN A 387 6.22 -7.60 -21.20
C ASN A 387 5.26 -7.05 -20.11
N LEU A 388 4.82 -5.79 -20.27
CA LEU A 388 3.82 -5.21 -19.38
C LEU A 388 2.42 -5.79 -19.71
N PRO A 389 1.70 -6.41 -18.75
CA PRO A 389 0.35 -6.90 -18.98
C PRO A 389 -0.65 -5.74 -19.05
N LEU A 390 -1.35 -5.61 -20.16
CA LEU A 390 -2.44 -4.68 -20.39
C LEU A 390 -3.76 -5.43 -20.41
N TYR A 391 -4.83 -4.80 -19.91
CA TYR A 391 -6.14 -5.45 -19.80
C TYR A 391 -7.06 -4.98 -20.92
N ILE A 392 -7.51 -5.92 -21.75
CA ILE A 392 -8.44 -5.68 -22.83
C ILE A 392 -9.76 -6.41 -22.59
N ASN A 393 -10.87 -5.83 -23.05
CA ASN A 393 -12.17 -6.49 -22.96
C ASN A 393 -12.21 -7.72 -23.86
N ASP A 394 -12.78 -8.80 -23.36
CA ASP A 394 -13.06 -10.02 -24.12
C ASP A 394 -14.32 -9.85 -24.96
N THR A 395 -14.13 -9.42 -26.20
CA THR A 395 -15.24 -9.17 -27.13
C THR A 395 -15.95 -10.44 -27.62
N ILE A 396 -15.40 -11.63 -27.37
CA ILE A 396 -15.99 -12.92 -27.71
C ILE A 396 -17.00 -13.33 -26.64
N ASN A 397 -16.72 -13.05 -25.36
CA ASN A 397 -17.59 -13.37 -24.23
C ASN A 397 -18.44 -12.18 -23.78
N ASP A 398 -19.13 -11.54 -24.70
CA ASP A 398 -20.09 -10.46 -24.44
C ASP A 398 -19.51 -9.27 -23.67
N ASN A 399 -18.22 -9.02 -23.79
CA ASN A 399 -17.44 -8.00 -23.08
C ASN A 399 -17.48 -8.10 -21.54
N LYS A 400 -17.99 -9.21 -20.98
CA LYS A 400 -18.12 -9.39 -19.52
C LYS A 400 -16.82 -9.82 -18.82
N SER A 401 -15.80 -10.14 -19.57
CA SER A 401 -14.50 -10.59 -19.04
C SER A 401 -13.36 -9.79 -19.65
N PHE A 402 -12.17 -9.99 -19.09
CA PHE A 402 -10.94 -9.37 -19.56
C PHE A 402 -9.89 -10.41 -19.91
N LEU A 403 -9.09 -10.06 -20.89
CA LEU A 403 -7.91 -10.78 -21.35
C LEU A 403 -6.65 -9.94 -21.06
N ILE A 404 -5.49 -10.61 -21.07
CA ILE A 404 -4.20 -9.92 -21.03
C ILE A 404 -3.66 -9.78 -22.44
N SER A 405 -3.34 -8.54 -22.84
CA SER A 405 -2.48 -8.22 -23.97
C SER A 405 -1.11 -7.80 -23.41
N SER A 406 -0.08 -8.57 -23.71
CA SER A 406 1.27 -8.24 -23.26
C SER A 406 1.86 -7.18 -24.17
N GLU A 407 2.39 -6.10 -23.59
CA GLU A 407 3.15 -5.09 -24.32
C GLU A 407 4.63 -5.42 -24.22
N SER A 408 5.28 -5.71 -25.35
CA SER A 408 6.67 -6.17 -25.37
C SER A 408 7.65 -5.10 -24.88
N GLU A 409 7.35 -3.83 -25.18
CA GLU A 409 8.17 -2.70 -24.77
C GLU A 409 7.31 -1.43 -24.61
N ILE A 410 7.45 -0.73 -23.49
CA ILE A 410 6.75 0.51 -23.21
C ILE A 410 7.55 1.36 -22.21
N ASN A 411 7.55 2.65 -22.43
CA ASN A 411 8.13 3.63 -21.49
C ASN A 411 7.02 4.33 -20.70
N ASN A 412 7.34 4.75 -19.47
CA ASN A 412 6.43 5.52 -18.63
C ASN A 412 7.20 6.64 -17.90
N LEU A 413 6.87 7.88 -18.20
CA LEU A 413 7.29 9.01 -17.38
C LEU A 413 6.33 9.14 -16.20
N GLN A 414 6.78 8.73 -15.02
CA GLN A 414 5.96 8.75 -13.82
C GLN A 414 6.35 9.90 -12.89
N PHE A 415 5.34 10.61 -12.41
CA PHE A 415 5.47 11.53 -11.29
C PHE A 415 4.65 11.01 -10.11
N LYS A 416 5.29 10.90 -8.95
CA LYS A 416 4.62 10.49 -7.72
C LYS A 416 4.92 11.46 -6.59
N ALA A 417 3.88 11.87 -5.87
CA ALA A 417 4.01 12.73 -4.70
C ALA A 417 3.16 12.20 -3.56
N ASP A 418 3.76 12.10 -2.38
CA ASP A 418 3.10 11.66 -1.15
C ASP A 418 3.33 12.71 -0.07
N ILE A 419 2.29 13.03 0.70
CA ILE A 419 2.34 13.93 1.85
C ILE A 419 1.62 13.24 2.99
N SER A 420 2.25 13.25 4.17
CA SER A 420 1.64 12.77 5.41
C SER A 420 1.84 13.80 6.50
N TYR A 421 0.74 14.19 7.15
CA TYR A 421 0.73 15.07 8.31
C TYR A 421 0.02 14.36 9.46
N VAL A 422 0.76 14.07 10.53
CA VAL A 422 0.26 13.30 11.66
C VAL A 422 0.57 14.04 12.96
N ILE A 423 -0.44 14.35 13.77
CA ILE A 423 -0.30 14.89 15.12
C ILE A 423 -0.77 13.83 16.10
N SER A 424 0.16 13.01 16.60
CA SER A 424 -0.13 11.88 17.49
C SER A 424 -1.37 11.10 17.00
N ASP A 425 -2.26 10.73 17.90
CA ASP A 425 -3.50 9.99 17.58
C ASP A 425 -4.66 10.91 17.18
N GLN A 426 -4.48 12.23 17.28
CA GLN A 426 -5.57 13.18 17.13
C GLN A 426 -5.88 13.53 15.69
N PHE A 427 -4.85 13.61 14.85
CA PHE A 427 -5.02 14.09 13.49
C PHE A 427 -4.07 13.35 12.56
N ALA A 428 -4.59 12.83 11.46
CA ALA A 428 -3.79 12.27 10.39
C ALA A 428 -4.39 12.68 9.03
N LEU A 429 -3.55 13.21 8.17
CA LEU A 429 -3.85 13.52 6.78
C LEU A 429 -2.77 12.88 5.92
N THR A 430 -3.19 12.05 4.97
CA THR A 430 -2.30 11.46 3.97
C THR A 430 -2.84 11.74 2.58
N SER A 431 -1.99 12.20 1.69
CA SER A 431 -2.33 12.46 0.29
C SER A 431 -1.30 11.80 -0.60
N SER A 432 -1.75 11.13 -1.64
CA SER A 432 -0.91 10.52 -2.66
C SER A 432 -1.40 10.92 -4.04
N MET A 433 -0.49 11.30 -4.91
CA MET A 433 -0.75 11.63 -6.30
C MET A 433 0.19 10.85 -7.19
N THR A 434 -0.35 10.23 -8.23
CA THR A 434 0.44 9.52 -9.24
C THR A 434 0.00 9.95 -10.63
N TYR A 435 0.95 10.30 -11.46
CA TYR A 435 0.76 10.57 -12.89
C TYR A 435 1.62 9.60 -13.69
N ASN A 436 1.05 9.02 -14.75
CA ASN A 436 1.71 8.11 -15.68
C ASN A 436 1.56 8.63 -17.12
N GLY A 437 2.67 8.93 -17.76
CA GLY A 437 2.76 9.31 -19.16
C GLY A 437 3.40 8.18 -19.97
N PHE A 438 2.58 7.26 -20.47
CA PHE A 438 3.05 6.12 -21.26
C PHE A 438 3.37 6.53 -22.70
N SER A 439 4.48 6.01 -23.23
CA SER A 439 4.96 6.25 -24.59
C SER A 439 5.68 5.02 -25.17
N ASP A 440 5.97 5.07 -26.47
CA ASP A 440 6.81 4.10 -27.18
C ASP A 440 6.30 2.66 -27.09
N LEU A 441 4.97 2.46 -27.16
CA LEU A 441 4.35 1.13 -27.23
C LEU A 441 4.71 0.46 -28.58
N LYS A 442 5.06 -0.84 -28.53
CA LYS A 442 5.44 -1.62 -29.71
C LYS A 442 4.27 -2.43 -30.30
N ASP A 443 3.44 -3.04 -29.43
CA ASP A 443 2.43 -4.00 -29.84
C ASP A 443 1.02 -3.43 -29.76
N ASN A 444 0.76 -2.55 -28.81
CA ASN A 444 -0.56 -1.99 -28.56
C ASN A 444 -0.63 -0.50 -28.90
N GLN A 445 -1.78 -0.03 -29.36
CA GLN A 445 -1.97 1.41 -29.70
C GLN A 445 -2.04 2.31 -28.46
N LYS A 446 -2.51 1.77 -27.35
CA LYS A 446 -2.70 2.47 -26.07
C LYS A 446 -2.32 1.56 -24.89
N PRO A 447 -1.99 2.12 -23.75
CA PRO A 447 -1.73 1.35 -22.53
C PRO A 447 -3.05 0.92 -21.87
N TRP A 448 -3.72 -0.07 -22.46
CA TRP A 448 -5.07 -0.49 -22.09
C TRP A 448 -5.23 -0.82 -20.61
N GLY A 449 -6.25 -0.28 -19.97
CA GLY A 449 -6.59 -0.51 -18.58
C GLY A 449 -5.70 0.21 -17.57
N THR A 450 -4.71 1.01 -18.01
CA THR A 450 -3.86 1.80 -17.11
C THR A 450 -4.48 3.15 -16.76
N ILE A 451 -4.29 3.61 -15.53
CA ILE A 451 -4.78 4.91 -15.08
C ILE A 451 -3.70 5.97 -15.31
N PRO A 452 -3.98 7.03 -16.13
CA PRO A 452 -3.01 8.09 -16.35
C PRO A 452 -2.75 8.97 -15.13
N PHE A 453 -3.80 9.28 -14.36
CA PHE A 453 -3.69 10.12 -13.17
C PHE A 453 -4.57 9.60 -12.04
N GLU A 454 -4.02 9.53 -10.84
CA GLU A 454 -4.74 9.15 -9.63
C GLU A 454 -4.34 10.07 -8.47
N PHE A 455 -5.34 10.50 -7.70
CA PHE A 455 -5.17 11.24 -6.46
C PHE A 455 -6.01 10.58 -5.36
N ILE A 456 -5.36 10.29 -4.23
CA ILE A 456 -6.00 9.70 -3.06
C ILE A 456 -5.68 10.59 -1.87
N ASN A 457 -6.69 10.91 -1.09
CA ASN A 457 -6.55 11.65 0.16
C ASN A 457 -7.32 10.93 1.26
N SER A 458 -6.67 10.71 2.39
CA SER A 458 -7.26 10.11 3.58
C SER A 458 -7.06 11.04 4.77
N PHE A 459 -8.15 11.26 5.50
CA PHE A 459 -8.21 12.16 6.63
C PHE A 459 -8.80 11.45 7.84
N ARG A 460 -8.19 11.62 8.99
CA ARG A 460 -8.71 11.16 10.27
C ARG A 460 -8.51 12.23 11.32
N TRP A 461 -9.59 12.53 12.07
CA TRP A 461 -9.56 13.52 13.12
C TRP A 461 -10.33 13.05 14.35
N GLN A 462 -9.62 12.92 15.45
CA GLN A 462 -10.21 12.73 16.77
C GLN A 462 -10.56 14.09 17.38
N ALA A 463 -11.76 14.60 17.04
CA ALA A 463 -12.22 15.93 17.45
C ALA A 463 -12.34 16.04 18.97
N THR A 464 -12.71 14.95 19.62
CA THR A 464 -12.76 14.83 21.09
C THR A 464 -12.34 13.41 21.50
N ASN A 465 -12.18 13.17 22.80
CA ASN A 465 -11.92 11.81 23.31
C ASN A 465 -13.04 10.80 23.00
N LYS A 466 -14.20 11.28 22.55
CA LYS A 466 -15.37 10.44 22.21
C LYS A 466 -15.71 10.42 20.74
N PHE A 467 -15.24 11.37 19.95
CA PHE A 467 -15.65 11.54 18.56
C PHE A 467 -14.48 11.49 17.61
N ILE A 468 -14.56 10.55 16.67
CA ILE A 468 -13.59 10.39 15.56
C ILE A 468 -14.34 10.62 14.26
N PHE A 469 -13.79 11.47 13.42
CA PHE A 469 -14.23 11.70 12.05
C PHE A 469 -13.18 11.14 11.08
N LYS A 470 -13.65 10.57 9.96
CA LYS A 470 -12.82 10.02 8.89
C LYS A 470 -13.35 10.49 7.55
N SER A 471 -12.48 10.70 6.58
CA SER A 471 -12.87 10.98 5.20
C SER A 471 -11.82 10.43 4.25
N ASP A 472 -12.26 9.80 3.16
CA ASP A 472 -11.41 9.38 2.07
C ASP A 472 -11.96 9.97 0.76
N PHE A 473 -11.08 10.60 0.02
CA PHE A 473 -11.37 11.11 -1.31
C PHE A 473 -10.45 10.45 -2.32
N LYS A 474 -11.03 9.97 -3.41
CA LYS A 474 -10.32 9.40 -4.53
C LYS A 474 -10.78 10.05 -5.82
N PHE A 475 -9.80 10.44 -6.64
CA PHE A 475 -10.04 10.92 -8.00
C PHE A 475 -9.07 10.20 -8.95
N PHE A 476 -9.55 9.83 -10.13
CA PHE A 476 -8.69 9.32 -11.19
C PHE A 476 -9.25 9.69 -12.57
N THR A 477 -8.36 9.82 -13.53
CA THR A 477 -8.73 9.97 -14.93
C THR A 477 -9.00 8.59 -15.54
N GLY A 478 -9.92 8.55 -16.49
CA GLY A 478 -10.36 7.30 -17.09
C GLY A 478 -9.24 6.60 -17.86
N ALA A 479 -9.14 5.28 -17.64
CA ALA A 479 -8.22 4.42 -18.35
C ALA A 479 -8.68 4.20 -19.82
N PRO A 480 -7.76 4.11 -20.79
CA PRO A 480 -8.09 3.70 -22.14
C PRO A 480 -8.56 2.24 -22.15
N PHE A 481 -9.56 1.94 -22.97
CA PHE A 481 -10.05 0.58 -23.18
C PHE A 481 -10.25 0.30 -24.67
N LEU A 482 -10.11 -0.98 -25.05
CA LEU A 482 -10.23 -1.45 -26.42
C LEU A 482 -11.63 -2.01 -26.68
N LEU A 483 -12.34 -1.46 -27.67
CA LEU A 483 -13.58 -2.02 -28.20
C LEU A 483 -13.29 -2.86 -29.46
N LYS A 484 -14.27 -3.67 -29.85
CA LYS A 484 -14.29 -4.33 -31.15
C LYS A 484 -14.09 -3.29 -32.26
N TYR A 485 -13.28 -3.59 -33.27
CA TYR A 485 -12.93 -2.70 -34.40
C TYR A 485 -11.93 -1.55 -34.10
N ASN A 486 -11.03 -1.70 -33.12
CA ASN A 486 -9.98 -0.72 -32.81
C ASN A 486 -10.49 0.70 -32.48
N ILE A 487 -11.73 0.83 -32.01
CA ILE A 487 -12.21 2.12 -31.49
C ILE A 487 -11.61 2.30 -30.10
N ASP A 488 -10.65 3.21 -29.99
CA ASP A 488 -10.08 3.60 -28.71
C ASP A 488 -11.00 4.61 -28.01
N LYS A 489 -11.34 4.30 -26.80
CA LYS A 489 -12.08 5.18 -25.89
C LYS A 489 -11.41 5.14 -24.51
N SER A 490 -11.75 6.11 -23.70
CA SER A 490 -11.41 6.08 -22.28
C SER A 490 -12.71 6.05 -21.46
N ILE A 491 -12.67 5.32 -20.36
CA ILE A 491 -13.75 5.36 -19.38
C ILE A 491 -13.85 6.79 -18.78
N SER A 492 -15.00 7.13 -18.22
CA SER A 492 -15.20 8.42 -17.56
C SER A 492 -14.26 8.58 -16.36
N ASN A 493 -13.88 9.81 -16.03
CA ASN A 493 -13.17 10.09 -14.80
C ASN A 493 -13.99 9.65 -13.58
N GLY A 494 -13.30 9.09 -12.59
CA GLY A 494 -13.92 8.67 -11.34
C GLY A 494 -13.63 9.66 -10.21
N ALA A 495 -14.64 9.99 -9.43
CA ALA A 495 -14.51 10.73 -8.19
C ALA A 495 -15.35 10.05 -7.11
N ASP A 496 -14.74 9.73 -5.98
CA ASP A 496 -15.39 9.09 -4.84
C ASP A 496 -15.02 9.82 -3.56
N LEU A 497 -16.03 10.21 -2.80
CA LEU A 497 -15.87 10.76 -1.46
C LEU A 497 -16.61 9.87 -0.48
N SER A 498 -15.89 9.40 0.52
CA SER A 498 -16.43 8.61 1.62
C SER A 498 -16.17 9.34 2.94
N MET A 499 -17.12 9.29 3.86
CA MET A 499 -17.01 9.90 5.19
C MET A 499 -17.51 8.92 6.24
N GLY A 500 -16.87 8.94 7.40
CA GLY A 500 -17.26 8.12 8.52
C GLY A 500 -17.13 8.85 9.85
N ALA A 501 -17.96 8.45 10.80
CA ALA A 501 -17.93 8.96 12.15
C ALA A 501 -18.02 7.80 13.15
N GLU A 502 -17.28 7.89 14.23
CA GLU A 502 -17.36 6.99 15.37
C GLU A 502 -17.59 7.82 16.65
N TYR A 503 -18.57 7.42 17.43
CA TYR A 503 -18.87 8.02 18.72
C TYR A 503 -18.72 7.00 19.86
N SER A 504 -17.78 7.24 20.76
CA SER A 504 -17.54 6.41 21.93
C SER A 504 -18.58 6.74 23.02
N ILE A 505 -19.58 5.86 23.18
CA ILE A 505 -20.63 5.97 24.20
C ILE A 505 -19.98 5.84 25.60
N ASN A 506 -19.11 4.85 25.73
CA ASN A 506 -18.26 4.63 26.92
C ASN A 506 -16.94 3.94 26.48
N LYS A 507 -16.12 3.52 27.46
CA LYS A 507 -14.81 2.89 27.18
C LYS A 507 -14.91 1.57 26.40
N LYS A 508 -16.05 0.87 26.49
CA LYS A 508 -16.28 -0.45 25.89
C LYS A 508 -17.14 -0.40 24.64
N PHE A 509 -18.02 0.58 24.49
CA PHE A 509 -19.01 0.66 23.41
C PHE A 509 -18.87 1.94 22.61
N SER A 510 -18.84 1.81 21.29
CA SER A 510 -18.93 2.92 20.34
C SER A 510 -20.02 2.62 19.31
N ALA A 511 -20.68 3.66 18.82
CA ALA A 511 -21.50 3.63 17.62
C ALA A 511 -20.69 4.19 16.45
N TRP A 512 -20.96 3.72 15.23
CA TRP A 512 -20.29 4.21 14.03
C TRP A 512 -21.24 4.30 12.84
N ILE A 513 -20.94 5.18 11.92
CA ILE A 513 -21.59 5.32 10.63
C ILE A 513 -20.53 5.62 9.58
N ASP A 514 -20.65 4.97 8.42
CA ASP A 514 -19.83 5.23 7.23
C ASP A 514 -20.76 5.47 6.04
N ILE A 515 -20.52 6.55 5.29
CA ILE A 515 -21.23 6.91 4.07
C ILE A 515 -20.21 6.91 2.94
N ASN A 516 -20.34 5.99 2.02
CA ASN A 516 -19.41 5.80 0.91
C ASN A 516 -20.04 6.31 -0.38
N ASN A 517 -19.18 6.79 -1.29
CA ASN A 517 -19.57 7.38 -2.56
C ASN A 517 -20.68 8.44 -2.40
N ILE A 518 -20.41 9.45 -1.58
CA ILE A 518 -21.35 10.55 -1.27
C ILE A 518 -21.80 11.28 -2.54
N PHE A 519 -20.93 11.37 -3.54
CA PHE A 519 -21.26 11.96 -4.84
C PHE A 519 -22.24 11.12 -5.67
N ASN A 520 -22.53 9.88 -5.23
CA ASN A 520 -23.35 8.92 -5.97
C ASN A 520 -22.86 8.74 -7.42
N ASN A 521 -21.57 8.86 -7.64
CA ASN A 521 -20.95 8.78 -8.96
C ASN A 521 -20.79 7.30 -9.34
N LYS A 522 -21.47 6.88 -10.39
CA LYS A 522 -21.40 5.51 -10.94
C LYS A 522 -20.26 5.40 -11.96
N TYR A 523 -19.05 5.72 -11.53
CA TYR A 523 -17.86 5.60 -12.37
C TYR A 523 -17.49 4.14 -12.62
N GLU A 524 -16.67 3.92 -13.62
CA GLU A 524 -16.09 2.62 -13.97
C GLU A 524 -14.59 2.63 -13.68
N ARG A 525 -14.06 1.54 -13.14
CA ARG A 525 -12.62 1.27 -13.15
C ARG A 525 -12.25 0.39 -14.33
N TRP A 526 -13.12 -0.53 -14.63
CA TRP A 526 -13.06 -1.43 -15.77
C TRP A 526 -14.27 -1.21 -16.63
N HIS A 527 -14.10 -1.16 -17.93
CA HIS A 527 -15.20 -0.87 -18.85
C HIS A 527 -16.38 -1.82 -18.64
N ASN A 528 -17.61 -1.29 -18.57
CA ASN A 528 -18.87 -1.94 -18.21
C ASN A 528 -19.01 -2.34 -16.73
N TYR A 529 -18.05 -2.01 -15.86
CA TYR A 529 -18.10 -2.34 -14.44
C TYR A 529 -18.29 -1.09 -13.59
N GLN A 530 -19.53 -0.61 -13.55
CA GLN A 530 -19.91 0.53 -12.72
C GLN A 530 -19.78 0.17 -11.24
N VAL A 531 -19.26 1.09 -10.43
CA VAL A 531 -19.23 0.94 -8.98
C VAL A 531 -20.64 1.12 -8.38
N TYR A 532 -20.79 0.70 -7.12
CA TYR A 532 -22.02 0.98 -6.36
C TYR A 532 -22.23 2.50 -6.24
N GLY A 533 -23.51 2.94 -6.22
CA GLY A 533 -23.88 4.28 -5.83
C GLY A 533 -23.64 4.53 -4.34
N ILE A 534 -24.32 5.53 -3.78
CA ILE A 534 -24.20 5.88 -2.37
C ILE A 534 -24.51 4.67 -1.47
N ASN A 535 -23.58 4.40 -0.55
CA ASN A 535 -23.66 3.27 0.36
C ASN A 535 -23.52 3.76 1.82
N ILE A 536 -24.55 3.54 2.62
CA ILE A 536 -24.60 3.95 4.03
C ILE A 536 -24.57 2.70 4.90
N LEU A 537 -23.57 2.61 5.77
CA LEU A 537 -23.43 1.54 6.76
C LEU A 537 -23.42 2.14 8.16
N GLY A 538 -23.96 1.43 9.13
CA GLY A 538 -23.89 1.85 10.52
C GLY A 538 -23.93 0.65 11.46
N GLY A 539 -23.46 0.85 12.68
CA GLY A 539 -23.40 -0.24 13.65
C GLY A 539 -22.69 0.11 14.96
N PHE A 540 -22.20 -0.93 15.62
CA PHE A 540 -21.57 -0.81 16.93
C PHE A 540 -20.19 -1.45 16.95
N ILE A 541 -19.34 -0.92 17.86
CA ILE A 541 -18.04 -1.47 18.21
C ILE A 541 -18.05 -1.82 19.68
N VAL A 542 -17.66 -3.05 19.98
CA VAL A 542 -17.43 -3.52 21.36
C VAL A 542 -15.93 -3.68 21.55
N LYS A 543 -15.36 -3.01 22.56
CA LYS A 543 -13.94 -3.03 22.94
C LYS A 543 -13.78 -3.78 24.26
N PHE A 544 -12.80 -4.67 24.38
CA PHE A 544 -12.59 -5.50 25.58
C PHE A 544 -11.12 -5.87 25.79
#